data_69bf326128241e7e55b344c50781e783
#
_entry.id   69bf326128241e7e55b344c50781e783
#
_cell.length_a   1.000
_cell.length_b   1.000
_cell.length_c   1.000
_cell.angle_alpha   90.00
_cell.angle_beta   90.00
_cell.angle_gamma   90.00
#
_symmetry.space_group_name_H-M   'P 1'
#
loop_
_entity.id
_entity.type
_entity.pdbx_description
1 polymer ?
#
loop_
_entity_poly.entity_id
_entity_poly.type
_entity_poly.pdbx_seq_one_letter_code
_entity_poly.pdbx_strand_id
1 'polypeptide(L)'
;EEGDILLNTTLAETSDWQQVDLPVVSTLRHFCIETLSSYTEDNQACISEVDLLDDKGQPIDKTKWEVVYVSSEQADKNLGVAENLFDGDISSFWHTDPATEPGQPHRIIVDIKEIYKISALRFKVRKGAFLSGKVKEINVYGRPQFFLFH
;
A
#
# COMPACT_ATOMS: atom_id res chain seq x y z
N GLU A 1 0.47 6.74 14.57
CA GLU A 1 1.60 7.41 13.97
C GLU A 1 2.28 6.57 12.90
N GLU A 2 2.48 7.16 11.73
CA GLU A 2 2.90 6.40 10.55
C GLU A 2 4.42 6.16 10.50
N GLY A 3 5.21 6.97 11.19
CA GLY A 3 6.66 6.94 11.09
C GLY A 3 7.19 8.08 10.23
N ASP A 4 8.43 7.93 9.78
CA ASP A 4 9.06 8.94 8.94
C ASP A 4 8.60 8.80 7.49
N ILE A 5 8.41 9.92 6.80
CA ILE A 5 8.10 9.89 5.39
C ILE A 5 9.33 9.44 4.60
N LEU A 6 9.15 8.45 3.77
CA LEU A 6 10.20 7.88 2.94
C LEU A 6 10.11 8.35 1.50
N LEU A 7 8.89 8.62 1.03
CA LEU A 7 8.66 8.90 -0.36
C LEU A 7 7.29 9.55 -0.55
N ASN A 8 7.24 10.56 -1.39
CA ASN A 8 6.01 11.06 -1.98
C ASN A 8 6.15 10.88 -3.49
N THR A 9 5.18 10.26 -4.12
CA THR A 9 5.26 10.02 -5.55
C THR A 9 3.87 9.94 -6.17
N THR A 10 3.84 10.06 -7.49
CA THR A 10 2.63 9.90 -8.29
C THR A 10 2.78 8.60 -9.08
N LEU A 11 1.84 7.68 -8.88
CA LEU A 11 1.83 6.44 -9.63
C LEU A 11 1.32 6.71 -11.05
N ALA A 12 1.86 5.96 -12.01
CA ALA A 12 1.38 6.04 -13.38
C ALA A 12 -0.02 5.43 -13.49
N GLU A 13 -0.82 5.94 -14.42
CA GLU A 13 -2.15 5.38 -14.69
C GLU A 13 -1.98 4.18 -15.62
N THR A 14 -1.60 3.05 -15.05
CA THR A 14 -1.35 1.82 -15.79
C THR A 14 -1.74 0.62 -14.94
N SER A 15 -2.13 -0.48 -15.56
CA SER A 15 -2.38 -1.73 -14.86
C SER A 15 -1.15 -2.64 -14.83
N ASP A 16 -0.05 -2.20 -15.41
CA ASP A 16 1.21 -2.93 -15.32
C ASP A 16 1.86 -2.71 -13.96
N TRP A 17 2.75 -3.62 -13.59
CA TRP A 17 3.58 -3.42 -12.43
C TRP A 17 4.41 -2.14 -12.60
N GLN A 18 4.53 -1.37 -11.55
CA GLN A 18 5.40 -0.20 -11.55
C GLN A 18 6.23 -0.18 -10.28
N GLN A 19 7.50 0.19 -10.44
CA GLN A 19 8.42 0.26 -9.33
C GLN A 19 8.73 1.71 -9.01
N VAL A 20 8.72 2.03 -7.72
CA VAL A 20 9.16 3.32 -7.23
C VAL A 20 10.31 3.12 -6.26
N ASP A 21 11.43 3.76 -6.54
CA ASP A 21 12.61 3.63 -5.71
C ASP A 21 12.53 4.61 -4.55
N LEU A 22 12.97 4.16 -3.36
CA LEU A 22 13.12 5.08 -2.25
C LEU A 22 14.36 5.94 -2.51
N PRO A 23 14.32 7.24 -2.18
CA PRO A 23 15.49 8.10 -2.31
C PRO A 23 16.69 7.58 -1.51
N VAL A 24 16.42 6.92 -0.40
CA VAL A 24 17.45 6.36 0.48
C VAL A 24 16.99 4.97 0.89
N VAL A 25 17.91 3.99 0.84
CA VAL A 25 17.65 2.66 1.39
C VAL A 25 17.27 2.82 2.85
N SER A 26 16.15 2.28 3.25
CA SER A 26 15.58 2.51 4.57
C SER A 26 15.37 1.19 5.30
N THR A 27 15.69 1.18 6.59
CA THR A 27 15.49 0.02 7.46
C THR A 27 14.09 0.07 8.01
N LEU A 28 13.29 -0.95 7.74
CA LEU A 28 11.87 -0.97 8.08
C LEU A 28 11.45 -2.25 8.79
N ARG A 29 10.50 -2.11 9.69
CA ARG A 29 9.67 -3.18 10.19
C ARG A 29 8.18 -2.89 9.93
N HIS A 30 7.81 -1.60 9.92
CA HIS A 30 6.45 -1.16 9.59
C HIS A 30 6.52 -0.23 8.39
N PHE A 31 5.53 -0.33 7.53
CA PHE A 31 5.36 0.69 6.49
C PHE A 31 3.90 1.11 6.43
N CYS A 32 3.69 2.33 5.96
CA CYS A 32 2.37 2.90 5.76
C CYS A 32 2.27 3.42 4.33
N ILE A 33 1.20 3.05 3.64
CA ILE A 33 0.85 3.67 2.38
C ILE A 33 -0.32 4.60 2.66
N GLU A 34 -0.14 5.87 2.32
CA GLU A 34 -1.18 6.88 2.43
C GLU A 34 -1.54 7.33 1.02
N THR A 35 -2.77 7.09 0.61
CA THR A 35 -3.23 7.51 -0.71
C THR A 35 -3.83 8.90 -0.60
N LEU A 36 -3.39 9.81 -1.47
CA LEU A 36 -3.77 11.21 -1.40
C LEU A 36 -4.77 11.60 -2.48
N SER A 37 -4.73 10.93 -3.62
CA SER A 37 -5.64 11.21 -4.73
C SER A 37 -5.77 9.99 -5.62
N SER A 38 -6.77 10.01 -6.49
CA SER A 38 -6.97 8.96 -7.49
C SER A 38 -7.22 9.59 -8.85
N TYR A 39 -7.02 8.80 -9.90
CA TYR A 39 -7.33 9.23 -11.27
C TYR A 39 -8.83 9.26 -11.53
N THR A 40 -9.60 8.57 -10.70
CA THR A 40 -11.06 8.60 -10.72
C THR A 40 -11.53 9.66 -9.71
N GLU A 41 -12.74 10.17 -9.92
CA GLU A 41 -13.23 11.29 -9.10
C GLU A 41 -14.04 10.83 -7.88
N ASP A 42 -13.84 9.59 -7.47
CA ASP A 42 -14.65 8.98 -6.41
C ASP A 42 -14.02 9.00 -5.03
N ASN A 43 -12.79 9.53 -4.93
CA ASN A 43 -12.04 9.59 -3.66
C ASN A 43 -11.80 8.22 -3.03
N GLN A 44 -11.83 7.17 -3.83
CA GLN A 44 -11.58 5.81 -3.38
C GLN A 44 -10.12 5.43 -3.67
N ALA A 45 -9.64 4.40 -3.00
CA ALA A 45 -8.31 3.85 -3.25
C ALA A 45 -8.45 2.35 -3.48
N CYS A 46 -7.75 1.86 -4.49
CA CYS A 46 -7.71 0.44 -4.83
C CYS A 46 -6.33 0.08 -5.34
N ILE A 47 -5.71 -0.91 -4.71
CA ILE A 47 -4.40 -1.41 -5.12
C ILE A 47 -4.48 -2.93 -5.09
N SER A 48 -4.06 -3.59 -6.17
CA SER A 48 -4.13 -5.05 -6.26
C SER A 48 -3.03 -5.71 -5.45
N GLU A 49 -1.79 -5.20 -5.56
CA GLU A 49 -0.67 -5.88 -4.94
C GLU A 49 0.47 -4.90 -4.69
N VAL A 50 1.22 -5.14 -3.61
CA VAL A 50 2.46 -4.42 -3.32
C VAL A 50 3.56 -5.40 -2.95
N ASP A 51 4.76 -5.15 -3.43
CA ASP A 51 5.98 -5.81 -2.99
C ASP A 51 6.93 -4.78 -2.41
N LEU A 52 7.72 -5.19 -1.44
CA LEU A 52 8.88 -4.43 -0.98
C LEU A 52 10.13 -5.13 -1.50
N LEU A 53 11.05 -4.34 -2.04
CA LEU A 53 12.31 -4.86 -2.55
C LEU A 53 13.43 -4.55 -1.56
N ASP A 54 14.26 -5.54 -1.29
CA ASP A 54 15.38 -5.38 -0.37
C ASP A 54 16.51 -4.55 -1.01
N ASP A 55 17.65 -4.44 -0.32
CA ASP A 55 18.78 -3.64 -0.80
C ASP A 55 19.48 -4.26 -2.00
N LYS A 56 19.08 -5.46 -2.40
CA LYS A 56 19.57 -6.13 -3.61
C LYS A 56 18.53 -6.14 -4.74
N GLY A 57 17.41 -5.45 -4.51
CA GLY A 57 16.35 -5.36 -5.51
C GLY A 57 15.46 -6.59 -5.58
N GLN A 58 15.49 -7.47 -4.58
CA GLN A 58 14.69 -8.69 -4.57
C GLN A 58 13.45 -8.51 -3.69
N PRO A 59 12.29 -9.05 -4.10
CA PRO A 59 11.11 -8.98 -3.27
C PRO A 59 11.33 -9.76 -1.97
N ILE A 60 10.93 -9.19 -0.85
CA ILE A 60 10.96 -9.90 0.42
C ILE A 60 9.72 -10.78 0.56
N ASP A 61 9.84 -11.82 1.39
CA ASP A 61 8.73 -12.71 1.69
C ASP A 61 7.64 -11.93 2.43
N LYS A 62 6.43 -11.93 1.90
CA LYS A 62 5.30 -11.21 2.47
C LYS A 62 4.22 -12.12 3.04
N THR A 63 4.48 -13.41 3.16
CA THR A 63 3.47 -14.37 3.60
C THR A 63 3.09 -14.19 5.07
N LYS A 64 3.94 -13.53 5.85
CA LYS A 64 3.71 -13.32 7.29
C LYS A 64 3.33 -11.89 7.64
N TRP A 65 3.16 -11.04 6.65
CA TRP A 65 2.78 -9.65 6.91
C TRP A 65 1.41 -9.58 7.56
N GLU A 66 1.21 -8.55 8.35
CA GLU A 66 -0.03 -8.36 9.08
C GLU A 66 -0.46 -6.89 8.99
N VAL A 67 -1.75 -6.68 8.72
CA VAL A 67 -2.32 -5.34 8.73
C VAL A 67 -2.44 -4.88 10.19
N VAL A 68 -1.82 -3.77 10.51
CA VAL A 68 -1.90 -3.15 11.83
C VAL A 68 -3.07 -2.17 11.89
N TYR A 69 -3.31 -1.47 10.78
CA TYR A 69 -4.37 -0.48 10.70
C TYR A 69 -4.77 -0.28 9.23
N VAL A 70 -6.05 -0.11 9.01
CA VAL A 70 -6.57 0.32 7.72
C VAL A 70 -7.71 1.31 7.98
N SER A 71 -7.69 2.45 7.28
CA SER A 71 -8.69 3.47 7.49
C SER A 71 -10.04 3.10 6.87
N SER A 72 -10.03 2.31 5.80
CA SER A 72 -11.24 1.91 5.10
C SER A 72 -10.96 0.67 4.27
N GLU A 73 -11.87 -0.29 4.30
CA GLU A 73 -11.78 -1.47 3.46
C GLU A 73 -13.17 -1.99 3.14
N GLN A 74 -13.33 -2.50 1.95
CA GLN A 74 -14.59 -3.09 1.51
C GLN A 74 -14.63 -4.54 1.99
N ALA A 75 -15.14 -4.73 3.20
CA ALA A 75 -15.06 -6.01 3.89
C ALA A 75 -16.12 -7.01 3.45
N ASP A 76 -17.18 -6.56 2.78
CA ASP A 76 -18.27 -7.44 2.37
C ASP A 76 -17.73 -8.57 1.50
N LYS A 77 -17.95 -9.82 1.94
CA LYS A 77 -17.45 -11.02 1.26
C LYS A 77 -15.95 -11.00 1.02
N ASN A 78 -15.21 -10.26 1.84
CA ASN A 78 -13.76 -10.09 1.72
C ASN A 78 -13.33 -9.54 0.35
N LEU A 79 -14.19 -8.79 -0.30
CA LEU A 79 -13.95 -8.33 -1.66
C LEU A 79 -12.76 -7.38 -1.75
N GLY A 80 -12.64 -6.46 -0.81
CA GLY A 80 -11.60 -5.43 -0.83
C GLY A 80 -10.85 -5.28 0.48
N VAL A 81 -10.69 -6.37 1.24
CA VAL A 81 -9.98 -6.30 2.53
C VAL A 81 -8.51 -5.96 2.32
N ALA A 82 -7.92 -5.32 3.32
CA ALA A 82 -6.55 -4.81 3.24
C ALA A 82 -5.53 -5.93 3.01
N GLU A 83 -5.76 -7.11 3.56
CA GLU A 83 -4.86 -8.25 3.39
C GLU A 83 -4.70 -8.67 1.93
N ASN A 84 -5.65 -8.34 1.07
CA ASN A 84 -5.53 -8.63 -0.35
C ASN A 84 -4.37 -7.89 -1.00
N LEU A 85 -3.89 -6.82 -0.37
CA LEU A 85 -2.78 -6.02 -0.89
C LEU A 85 -1.48 -6.82 -1.00
N PHE A 86 -1.33 -7.87 -0.20
CA PHE A 86 -0.09 -8.66 -0.17
C PHE A 86 -0.36 -10.16 -0.13
N ASP A 87 -1.46 -10.61 -0.73
CA ASP A 87 -1.81 -12.03 -0.77
C ASP A 87 -1.18 -12.79 -1.93
N GLY A 88 -0.48 -12.09 -2.82
CA GLY A 88 0.17 -12.71 -3.98
C GLY A 88 -0.77 -12.99 -5.14
N ASP A 89 -2.04 -12.64 -5.04
CA ASP A 89 -3.04 -12.86 -6.08
C ASP A 89 -3.37 -11.51 -6.74
N ILE A 90 -2.88 -11.30 -7.94
CA ILE A 90 -3.09 -10.01 -8.64
C ILE A 90 -4.54 -9.78 -9.08
N SER A 91 -5.40 -10.78 -8.96
CA SER A 91 -6.81 -10.61 -9.25
C SER A 91 -7.60 -10.11 -8.04
N SER A 92 -7.05 -10.21 -6.85
CA SER A 92 -7.63 -9.62 -5.65
C SER A 92 -7.09 -8.20 -5.45
N PHE A 93 -7.66 -7.46 -4.51
CA PHE A 93 -7.26 -6.07 -4.29
C PHE A 93 -7.73 -5.58 -2.92
N TRP A 94 -7.06 -4.58 -2.41
CA TRP A 94 -7.58 -3.73 -1.35
C TRP A 94 -8.39 -2.61 -2.00
N HIS A 95 -9.59 -2.38 -1.51
CA HIS A 95 -10.44 -1.29 -1.98
C HIS A 95 -11.10 -0.65 -0.77
N THR A 96 -11.07 0.67 -0.72
CA THR A 96 -11.77 1.38 0.34
C THR A 96 -13.27 1.20 0.19
N ASP A 97 -14.01 1.35 1.29
CA ASP A 97 -15.44 1.12 1.30
C ASP A 97 -16.16 2.34 0.76
N PRO A 98 -16.84 2.24 -0.39
CA PRO A 98 -17.55 3.39 -0.95
C PRO A 98 -18.73 3.87 -0.10
N ALA A 99 -19.22 3.03 0.79
CA ALA A 99 -20.36 3.38 1.66
C ALA A 99 -19.96 4.22 2.85
N THR A 100 -18.65 4.26 3.19
CA THR A 100 -18.18 5.09 4.30
C THR A 100 -17.70 6.43 3.77
N GLU A 101 -17.97 7.45 4.52
CA GLU A 101 -17.31 8.73 4.37
C GLU A 101 -15.87 8.51 4.65
N PRO A 102 -15.11 9.11 4.15
CA PRO A 102 -14.93 10.18 3.28
C PRO A 102 -13.90 9.90 2.27
N GLY A 103 -13.47 10.93 1.67
CA GLY A 103 -12.42 10.90 0.73
C GLY A 103 -11.05 10.67 1.31
N GLN A 104 -10.08 11.03 0.50
CA GLN A 104 -8.66 10.95 0.82
C GLN A 104 -8.31 11.85 2.02
N PRO A 105 -7.25 11.53 2.75
CA PRO A 105 -6.36 10.40 2.52
C PRO A 105 -6.87 9.09 3.13
N HIS A 106 -6.49 7.98 2.51
CA HIS A 106 -6.71 6.65 3.07
C HIS A 106 -5.36 6.06 3.46
N ARG A 107 -5.32 5.28 4.54
CA ARG A 107 -4.07 4.73 5.07
C ARG A 107 -4.19 3.25 5.33
N ILE A 108 -3.09 2.55 5.06
CA ILE A 108 -2.90 1.18 5.50
C ILE A 108 -1.52 1.06 6.12
N ILE A 109 -1.45 0.46 7.29
CA ILE A 109 -0.19 0.23 8.01
C ILE A 109 0.02 -1.26 8.13
N VAL A 110 1.21 -1.73 7.77
CA VAL A 110 1.55 -3.14 7.71
C VAL A 110 2.79 -3.41 8.55
N ASP A 111 2.73 -4.47 9.34
CA ASP A 111 3.89 -5.03 10.04
C ASP A 111 4.48 -6.14 9.18
N ILE A 112 5.72 -5.98 8.74
CA ILE A 112 6.37 -6.99 7.91
C ILE A 112 7.08 -8.06 8.74
N LYS A 113 6.99 -7.96 10.07
CA LYS A 113 7.39 -8.96 11.05
C LYS A 113 8.89 -9.11 11.27
N GLU A 114 9.70 -8.65 10.35
CA GLU A 114 11.15 -8.67 10.47
C GLU A 114 11.69 -7.33 9.99
N ILE A 115 12.91 -7.02 10.40
CA ILE A 115 13.57 -5.79 9.99
C ILE A 115 14.32 -6.06 8.70
N TYR A 116 14.00 -5.27 7.67
CA TYR A 116 14.65 -5.37 6.36
C TYR A 116 15.18 -4.01 5.93
N LYS A 117 16.22 -4.04 5.11
CA LYS A 117 16.64 -2.86 4.35
C LYS A 117 15.86 -2.85 3.05
N ILE A 118 15.10 -1.79 2.82
CA ILE A 118 14.20 -1.68 1.67
C ILE A 118 14.70 -0.57 0.76
N SER A 119 14.80 -0.89 -0.54
CA SER A 119 15.27 0.04 -1.56
C SER A 119 14.15 0.57 -2.43
N ALA A 120 13.06 -0.16 -2.56
CA ALA A 120 11.99 0.19 -3.50
C ALA A 120 10.69 -0.53 -3.15
N LEU A 121 9.60 -0.04 -3.73
CA LEU A 121 8.31 -0.72 -3.69
C LEU A 121 7.86 -0.98 -5.12
N ARG A 122 7.10 -2.05 -5.31
CA ARG A 122 6.43 -2.32 -6.57
C ARG A 122 4.93 -2.36 -6.32
N PHE A 123 4.19 -1.74 -7.21
CA PHE A 123 2.73 -1.66 -7.10
C PHE A 123 2.08 -2.22 -8.35
N LYS A 124 0.95 -2.88 -8.15
CA LYS A 124 0.05 -3.23 -9.24
C LYS A 124 -1.32 -2.69 -8.89
N VAL A 125 -1.84 -1.80 -9.73
CA VAL A 125 -3.17 -1.27 -9.53
C VAL A 125 -4.19 -2.15 -10.22
N ARG A 126 -5.46 -1.97 -9.87
CA ARG A 126 -6.54 -2.77 -10.39
C ARG A 126 -6.67 -2.56 -11.90
N LYS A 127 -6.84 -3.67 -12.62
CA LYS A 127 -7.00 -3.66 -14.06
C LYS A 127 -8.42 -3.24 -14.44
N GLY A 128 -8.57 -2.43 -15.48
CA GLY A 128 -9.88 -2.02 -15.99
C GLY A 128 -9.98 -0.52 -16.16
N ALA A 129 -10.62 -0.10 -17.28
CA ALA A 129 -10.63 1.31 -17.67
C ALA A 129 -11.55 2.18 -16.80
N PHE A 130 -12.64 1.61 -16.30
CA PHE A 130 -13.68 2.40 -15.62
C PHE A 130 -13.87 2.00 -14.16
N LEU A 131 -12.88 1.32 -13.58
CA LEU A 131 -12.98 0.90 -12.19
C LEU A 131 -12.59 2.05 -11.27
N SER A 132 -13.22 2.09 -10.11
CA SER A 132 -12.99 3.13 -9.12
C SER A 132 -11.64 2.95 -8.41
N GLY A 133 -11.14 4.02 -7.81
CA GLY A 133 -10.03 3.94 -6.89
C GLY A 133 -8.65 3.83 -7.52
N LYS A 134 -8.48 4.22 -8.78
CA LYS A 134 -7.16 4.18 -9.40
C LYS A 134 -6.23 5.20 -8.75
N VAL A 135 -5.39 4.73 -7.85
CA VAL A 135 -4.55 5.56 -7.00
C VAL A 135 -3.57 6.37 -7.82
N LYS A 136 -3.44 7.64 -7.48
CA LYS A 136 -2.57 8.59 -8.18
C LYS A 136 -1.41 9.00 -7.28
N GLU A 137 -1.63 9.87 -6.33
CA GLU A 137 -0.56 10.37 -5.48
C GLU A 137 -0.54 9.61 -4.15
N ILE A 138 0.65 9.22 -3.71
CA ILE A 138 0.81 8.50 -2.44
C ILE A 138 1.97 9.07 -1.65
N ASN A 139 1.89 8.89 -0.34
CA ASN A 139 3.02 8.97 0.57
C ASN A 139 3.32 7.57 1.08
N VAL A 140 4.60 7.29 1.27
CA VAL A 140 5.06 6.06 1.93
C VAL A 140 5.80 6.48 3.19
N TYR A 141 5.41 5.91 4.31
CA TYR A 141 6.06 6.12 5.59
C TYR A 141 6.65 4.80 6.07
N GLY A 142 7.61 4.86 6.96
CA GLY A 142 8.16 3.65 7.54
C GLY A 142 8.90 3.92 8.84
N ARG A 143 9.11 2.85 9.58
CA ARG A 143 9.91 2.89 10.80
C ARG A 143 10.57 1.54 11.03
N PRO A 144 11.77 1.55 11.64
CA PRO A 144 12.53 0.32 11.81
C PRO A 144 12.12 -0.49 13.02
N GLN A 145 11.51 0.12 14.03
CA GLN A 145 11.17 -0.62 15.23
C GLN A 145 9.72 -1.02 15.27
N PHE A 146 9.46 -2.02 16.09
CA PHE A 146 8.11 -2.44 16.39
C PHE A 146 7.33 -1.27 16.99
N PHE A 147 6.09 -1.16 16.63
CA PHE A 147 5.24 -0.10 17.12
C PHE A 147 4.79 -0.45 18.52
N LEU A 148 5.30 0.26 19.52
CA LEU A 148 4.88 0.10 20.90
C LEU A 148 3.90 1.19 21.24
N PHE A 149 2.73 0.79 21.71
CA PHE A 149 1.72 1.71 22.20
C PHE A 149 1.79 1.74 23.72
N HIS A 150 1.76 2.91 24.23
CA HIS A 150 1.86 3.12 25.66
C HIS A 150 0.62 3.78 26.18
#